data_e69fc3ea6e7236995d9da6c7e3e72cba
#
_entry.id   e69fc3ea6e7236995d9da6c7e3e72cba
#
_cell.length_a   1.000
_cell.length_b   1.000
_cell.length_c   1.000
_cell.angle_alpha   90.00
_cell.angle_beta   90.00
_cell.angle_gamma   90.00
#
_symmetry.space_group_name_H-M   'P 1'
#
loop_
_entity.id
_entity.type
_entity.pdbx_description
1 polymer ?
#
loop_
_entity_poly.entity_id
_entity_poly.type
_entity_poly.pdbx_seq_one_letter_code
_entity_poly.pdbx_strand_id
1 'polypeptide(L)'
;MSSQTNEPLLLLIDLQKGFDHPKWGERNNPEFVSNATRVLAHWRANKRPIVHVRHASTEANSPLAPHEQGYEFYDWATPADGEMEVVKQVNSCFIGTGLSEHLNDRGLNQLVVIGLTTNHCISTSVRMAGNLGFEVTLLGDACATFPRRSPNGTEYSADLIHETALANLHGEFCTVSNTNDLIGTQ
;
A
#
# COMPACT_ATOMS: atom_id res chain seq x y z
N MET A 1 31.93 2.75 7.94
CA MET A 1 30.77 2.55 8.82
C MET A 1 29.67 3.47 8.32
N SER A 2 28.78 2.99 7.46
CA SER A 2 27.64 3.75 6.99
C SER A 2 26.67 3.92 8.16
N SER A 3 26.34 5.16 8.52
CA SER A 3 25.28 5.46 9.46
C SER A 3 24.01 4.78 8.93
N GLN A 4 23.55 3.71 9.61
CA GLN A 4 22.20 3.21 9.39
C GLN A 4 21.26 4.39 9.64
N THR A 5 20.64 4.89 8.59
CA THR A 5 19.55 5.85 8.71
C THR A 5 18.38 5.08 9.27
N ASN A 6 18.05 5.31 10.54
CA ASN A 6 16.91 4.69 11.23
C ASN A 6 15.57 5.32 10.75
N GLU A 7 15.55 5.74 9.49
CA GLU A 7 14.40 6.41 8.87
C GLU A 7 13.49 5.35 8.24
N PRO A 8 12.19 5.35 8.57
CA PRO A 8 11.27 4.39 8.00
C PRO A 8 11.11 4.61 6.49
N LEU A 9 11.03 3.49 5.76
CA LEU A 9 10.71 3.50 4.33
C LEU A 9 9.19 3.63 4.12
N LEU A 10 8.77 4.48 3.19
CA LEU A 10 7.38 4.53 2.72
C LEU A 10 7.17 3.52 1.60
N LEU A 11 6.27 2.58 1.82
CA LEU A 11 5.86 1.57 0.85
C LEU A 11 4.46 1.89 0.33
N LEU A 12 4.38 2.38 -0.91
CA LEU A 12 3.13 2.71 -1.58
C LEU A 12 2.69 1.51 -2.43
N ILE A 13 1.56 0.91 -2.10
CA ILE A 13 1.10 -0.32 -2.76
C ILE A 13 -0.08 -0.03 -3.66
N ASP A 14 0.09 -0.30 -4.96
CA ASP A 14 -0.94 -0.33 -5.99
C ASP A 14 -1.76 0.97 -6.11
N LEU A 15 -1.09 2.13 -6.02
CA LEU A 15 -1.73 3.43 -6.24
C LEU A 15 -1.92 3.69 -7.75
N GLN A 16 -2.81 2.90 -8.38
CA GLN A 16 -3.01 2.82 -9.83
C GLN A 16 -4.40 3.29 -10.25
N LYS A 17 -4.49 3.94 -11.42
CA LYS A 17 -5.73 4.48 -12.02
C LYS A 17 -6.80 3.41 -12.24
N GLY A 18 -6.41 2.14 -12.41
CA GLY A 18 -7.33 1.02 -12.60
C GLY A 18 -8.28 0.78 -11.44
N PHE A 19 -7.98 1.31 -10.24
CA PHE A 19 -8.90 1.26 -9.10
C PHE A 19 -10.05 2.26 -9.17
N ASP A 20 -10.04 3.19 -10.12
CA ASP A 20 -11.20 4.06 -10.42
C ASP A 20 -12.19 3.40 -11.39
N HIS A 21 -11.91 2.19 -11.88
CA HIS A 21 -12.81 1.47 -12.78
C HIS A 21 -14.11 1.09 -12.07
N PRO A 22 -15.29 1.35 -12.68
CA PRO A 22 -16.61 1.14 -12.05
C PRO A 22 -16.88 -0.29 -11.55
N LYS A 23 -16.18 -1.30 -12.08
CA LYS A 23 -16.35 -2.70 -11.65
C LYS A 23 -16.09 -2.92 -10.16
N TRP A 24 -15.34 -2.04 -9.51
CA TRP A 24 -14.99 -2.16 -8.10
C TRP A 24 -16.10 -1.71 -7.16
N GLY A 25 -17.01 -0.85 -7.65
CA GLY A 25 -18.00 -0.16 -6.82
C GLY A 25 -17.43 1.07 -6.13
N GLU A 26 -18.15 1.58 -5.15
CA GLU A 26 -17.76 2.77 -4.41
C GLU A 26 -16.70 2.42 -3.35
N ARG A 27 -15.61 3.18 -3.37
CA ARG A 27 -14.51 3.03 -2.41
C ARG A 27 -14.89 3.66 -1.08
N ASN A 28 -14.48 3.03 0.03
CA ASN A 28 -14.53 3.68 1.34
C ASN A 28 -13.44 4.75 1.49
N ASN A 29 -13.40 5.36 2.64
CA ASN A 29 -12.36 6.29 3.08
C ASN A 29 -12.17 7.46 2.10
N PRO A 30 -13.11 8.45 2.09
CA PRO A 30 -13.09 9.56 1.14
C PRO A 30 -11.82 10.41 1.24
N GLU A 31 -11.16 10.46 2.41
CA GLU A 31 -9.93 11.20 2.65
C GLU A 31 -8.65 10.45 2.21
N PHE A 32 -8.79 9.22 1.69
CA PHE A 32 -7.67 8.37 1.28
C PHE A 32 -6.66 9.11 0.39
N VAL A 33 -7.11 9.77 -0.67
CA VAL A 33 -6.23 10.47 -1.62
C VAL A 33 -5.51 11.63 -0.95
N SER A 34 -6.23 12.42 -0.16
CA SER A 34 -5.67 13.54 0.59
C SER A 34 -4.59 13.07 1.57
N ASN A 35 -4.90 12.06 2.38
CA ASN A 35 -3.97 11.51 3.37
C ASN A 35 -2.75 10.88 2.71
N ALA A 36 -2.93 10.03 1.68
CA ALA A 36 -1.83 9.40 0.96
C ALA A 36 -0.91 10.44 0.29
N THR A 37 -1.48 11.49 -0.30
CA THR A 37 -0.72 12.59 -0.89
C THR A 37 0.11 13.35 0.16
N ARG A 38 -0.45 13.63 1.34
CA ARG A 38 0.24 14.29 2.45
C ARG A 38 1.41 13.45 2.96
N VAL A 39 1.21 12.15 3.13
CA VAL A 39 2.27 11.22 3.56
C VAL A 39 3.40 11.20 2.54
N LEU A 40 3.09 11.02 1.25
CA LEU A 40 4.09 11.01 0.18
C LEU A 40 4.88 12.34 0.12
N ALA A 41 4.19 13.48 0.20
CA ALA A 41 4.82 14.79 0.22
C ALA A 41 5.75 14.96 1.43
N HIS A 42 5.34 14.48 2.61
CA HIS A 42 6.17 14.51 3.82
C HIS A 42 7.46 13.70 3.64
N TRP A 43 7.40 12.48 3.08
CA TRP A 43 8.59 11.65 2.81
C TRP A 43 9.53 12.32 1.81
N ARG A 44 9.00 12.86 0.72
CA ARG A 44 9.76 13.59 -0.30
C ARG A 44 10.46 14.83 0.27
N ALA A 45 9.73 15.64 1.05
CA ALA A 45 10.30 16.85 1.68
C ALA A 45 11.45 16.52 2.64
N ASN A 46 11.40 15.38 3.31
CA ASN A 46 12.42 14.90 4.24
C ASN A 46 13.46 13.97 3.59
N LYS A 47 13.39 13.75 2.27
CA LYS A 47 14.31 12.88 1.49
C LYS A 47 14.42 11.46 2.06
N ARG A 48 13.32 10.94 2.63
CA ARG A 48 13.24 9.60 3.17
C ARG A 48 13.06 8.56 2.05
N PRO A 49 13.45 7.30 2.27
CA PRO A 49 13.33 6.25 1.26
C PRO A 49 11.87 5.95 0.92
N ILE A 50 11.60 5.79 -0.38
CA ILE A 50 10.27 5.53 -0.94
C ILE A 50 10.37 4.37 -1.92
N VAL A 51 9.40 3.44 -1.84
CA VAL A 51 9.20 2.38 -2.83
C VAL A 51 7.75 2.43 -3.32
N HIS A 52 7.59 2.49 -4.62
CA HIS A 52 6.30 2.37 -5.30
C HIS A 52 6.10 0.95 -5.80
N VAL A 53 5.01 0.32 -5.41
CA VAL A 53 4.64 -1.02 -5.88
C VAL A 53 3.50 -0.91 -6.87
N ARG A 54 3.63 -1.55 -8.03
CA ARG A 54 2.64 -1.62 -9.08
C ARG A 54 2.19 -3.07 -9.28
N HIS A 55 0.89 -3.29 -9.33
CA HIS A 55 0.32 -4.58 -9.66
C HIS A 55 0.18 -4.75 -11.18
N ALA A 56 0.85 -5.73 -11.74
CA ALA A 56 0.72 -6.16 -13.13
C ALA A 56 -0.21 -7.38 -13.20
N SER A 57 -1.51 -7.14 -13.30
CA SER A 57 -2.49 -8.23 -13.34
C SER A 57 -2.27 -9.14 -14.55
N THR A 58 -2.29 -10.45 -14.31
CA THR A 58 -2.24 -11.47 -15.36
C THR A 58 -3.61 -11.81 -15.96
N GLU A 59 -4.69 -11.28 -15.39
CA GLU A 59 -6.04 -11.44 -15.92
C GLU A 59 -6.25 -10.52 -17.12
N ALA A 60 -6.64 -11.08 -18.27
CA ALA A 60 -6.74 -10.37 -19.56
C ALA A 60 -7.68 -9.15 -19.52
N ASN A 61 -8.77 -9.21 -18.72
CA ASN A 61 -9.78 -8.15 -18.61
C ASN A 61 -9.64 -7.33 -17.31
N SER A 62 -8.48 -7.37 -16.67
CA SER A 62 -8.23 -6.58 -15.47
C SER A 62 -7.90 -5.14 -15.85
N PRO A 63 -8.50 -4.12 -15.20
CA PRO A 63 -8.07 -2.73 -15.38
C PRO A 63 -6.62 -2.48 -14.94
N LEU A 64 -6.01 -3.43 -14.23
CA LEU A 64 -4.61 -3.38 -13.77
C LEU A 64 -3.69 -4.21 -14.69
N ALA A 65 -4.16 -4.68 -15.84
CA ALA A 65 -3.32 -5.37 -16.81
C ALA A 65 -2.32 -4.39 -17.46
N PRO A 66 -1.07 -4.82 -17.75
CA PRO A 66 -0.01 -3.92 -18.24
C PRO A 66 -0.33 -3.17 -19.55
N HIS A 67 -1.28 -3.66 -20.34
CA HIS A 67 -1.71 -3.03 -21.59
C HIS A 67 -2.87 -2.04 -21.43
N GLU A 68 -3.45 -1.93 -20.22
CA GLU A 68 -4.55 -1.05 -19.91
C GLU A 68 -4.05 0.29 -19.34
N GLN A 69 -4.77 1.38 -19.61
CA GLN A 69 -4.45 2.68 -19.03
C GLN A 69 -4.51 2.68 -17.49
N GLY A 70 -5.35 1.83 -16.91
CA GLY A 70 -5.47 1.66 -15.47
C GLY A 70 -4.24 1.05 -14.79
N TYR A 71 -3.28 0.50 -15.57
CA TYR A 71 -1.99 0.05 -15.06
C TYR A 71 -1.10 1.21 -14.59
N GLU A 72 -1.30 2.43 -15.10
CA GLU A 72 -0.53 3.60 -14.69
C GLU A 72 -0.81 3.99 -13.24
N PHE A 73 0.18 4.56 -12.57
CA PHE A 73 -0.01 5.19 -11.27
C PHE A 73 -0.97 6.39 -11.38
N TYR A 74 -1.65 6.71 -10.30
CA TYR A 74 -2.29 8.02 -10.16
C TYR A 74 -1.25 9.12 -10.39
N ASP A 75 -1.63 10.22 -11.01
CA ASP A 75 -0.70 11.32 -11.35
C ASP A 75 0.00 11.86 -10.10
N TRP A 76 -0.71 11.95 -8.98
CA TRP A 76 -0.18 12.39 -7.69
C TRP A 76 0.77 11.37 -7.03
N ALA A 77 0.72 10.10 -7.41
CA ALA A 77 1.52 9.00 -6.87
C ALA A 77 2.60 8.50 -7.84
N THR A 78 2.82 9.19 -8.95
CA THR A 78 3.86 8.83 -9.91
C THR A 78 5.24 8.90 -9.24
N PRO A 79 6.09 7.85 -9.39
CA PRO A 79 7.45 7.87 -8.87
C PRO A 79 8.24 9.08 -9.37
N ALA A 80 8.97 9.73 -8.48
CA ALA A 80 9.94 10.77 -8.83
C ALA A 80 11.31 10.16 -9.14
N ASP A 81 12.20 10.96 -9.73
CA ASP A 81 13.57 10.54 -10.03
C ASP A 81 14.29 10.00 -8.78
N GLY A 82 14.77 8.78 -8.86
CA GLY A 82 15.49 8.10 -7.77
C GLY A 82 14.58 7.33 -6.79
N GLU A 83 13.25 7.42 -6.92
CA GLU A 83 12.33 6.54 -6.18
C GLU A 83 12.24 5.18 -6.84
N MET A 84 12.27 4.11 -6.02
CA MET A 84 12.25 2.74 -6.53
C MET A 84 10.85 2.34 -6.97
N GLU A 85 10.74 1.67 -8.11
CA GLU A 85 9.53 1.01 -8.56
C GLU A 85 9.70 -0.52 -8.49
N VAL A 86 8.68 -1.20 -7.98
CA VAL A 86 8.56 -2.66 -7.89
C VAL A 86 7.30 -3.11 -8.61
N VAL A 87 7.43 -4.06 -9.52
CA VAL A 87 6.29 -4.67 -10.22
C VAL A 87 6.01 -6.05 -9.67
N LYS A 88 4.78 -6.30 -9.24
CA LYS A 88 4.32 -7.59 -8.75
C LYS A 88 3.15 -8.14 -9.58
N GLN A 89 3.00 -9.46 -9.59
CA GLN A 89 1.90 -10.16 -10.27
C GLN A 89 0.95 -10.90 -9.31
N VAL A 90 1.28 -10.88 -8.02
CA VAL A 90 0.49 -11.48 -6.94
C VAL A 90 0.22 -10.45 -5.85
N ASN A 91 -0.59 -10.78 -4.84
CA ASN A 91 -0.98 -9.80 -3.83
C ASN A 91 0.20 -9.31 -2.97
N SER A 92 1.14 -10.19 -2.59
CA SER A 92 2.31 -9.78 -1.82
C SER A 92 3.33 -9.03 -2.69
N CYS A 93 3.81 -7.89 -2.22
CA CYS A 93 4.90 -7.16 -2.88
C CYS A 93 6.29 -7.80 -2.66
N PHE A 94 6.38 -8.84 -1.85
CA PHE A 94 7.64 -9.54 -1.57
C PHE A 94 7.84 -10.82 -2.40
N ILE A 95 6.81 -11.27 -3.12
CA ILE A 95 6.90 -12.51 -3.90
C ILE A 95 7.31 -12.20 -5.34
N GLY A 96 8.47 -12.74 -5.74
CA GLY A 96 8.99 -12.60 -7.09
C GLY A 96 9.50 -11.21 -7.47
N THR A 97 9.82 -10.36 -6.48
CA THR A 97 10.19 -8.95 -6.70
C THR A 97 11.60 -8.58 -6.23
N GLY A 98 12.24 -9.40 -5.40
CA GLY A 98 13.52 -9.06 -4.76
C GLY A 98 13.44 -7.91 -3.74
N LEU A 99 12.22 -7.49 -3.33
CA LEU A 99 12.04 -6.35 -2.43
C LEU A 99 12.65 -6.61 -1.05
N SER A 100 12.48 -7.82 -0.48
CA SER A 100 12.99 -8.11 0.85
C SER A 100 14.52 -8.08 0.90
N GLU A 101 15.19 -8.60 -0.11
CA GLU A 101 16.64 -8.55 -0.26
C GLU A 101 17.12 -7.10 -0.37
N HIS A 102 16.47 -6.30 -1.20
CA HIS A 102 16.79 -4.88 -1.38
C HIS A 102 16.67 -4.09 -0.07
N LEU A 103 15.64 -4.34 0.73
CA LEU A 103 15.44 -3.67 2.02
C LEU A 103 16.51 -4.11 3.04
N ASN A 104 16.76 -5.41 3.14
CA ASN A 104 17.75 -5.97 4.04
C ASN A 104 19.16 -5.47 3.75
N ASP A 105 19.57 -5.44 2.47
CA ASP A 105 20.89 -4.95 2.04
C ASP A 105 21.14 -3.48 2.42
N ARG A 106 20.06 -2.70 2.60
CA ARG A 106 20.11 -1.30 3.03
C ARG A 106 19.85 -1.08 4.52
N GLY A 107 19.54 -2.14 5.26
CA GLY A 107 19.18 -2.05 6.67
C GLY A 107 17.86 -1.32 6.93
N LEU A 108 16.95 -1.31 5.96
CA LEU A 108 15.62 -0.68 6.04
C LEU A 108 14.61 -1.66 6.61
N ASN A 109 14.54 -1.72 7.94
CA ASN A 109 13.68 -2.67 8.65
C ASN A 109 12.34 -2.07 9.14
N GLN A 110 12.16 -0.75 9.05
CA GLN A 110 10.94 -0.05 9.43
C GLN A 110 10.17 0.40 8.19
N LEU A 111 8.91 -0.02 8.07
CA LEU A 111 8.06 0.25 6.93
C LEU A 111 6.83 1.03 7.36
N VAL A 112 6.51 2.11 6.65
CA VAL A 112 5.21 2.75 6.67
C VAL A 112 4.48 2.36 5.40
N VAL A 113 3.30 1.74 5.54
CA VAL A 113 2.55 1.16 4.41
C VAL A 113 1.27 1.94 4.18
N ILE A 114 1.01 2.30 2.92
CA ILE A 114 -0.24 2.91 2.44
C ILE A 114 -0.65 2.32 1.09
N GLY A 115 -1.90 2.47 0.69
CA GLY A 115 -2.34 2.11 -0.67
C GLY A 115 -3.61 1.27 -0.76
N LEU A 116 -3.70 0.42 -1.78
CA LEU A 116 -4.89 -0.33 -2.18
C LEU A 116 -4.59 -1.84 -2.37
N THR A 117 -5.54 -2.71 -2.14
CA THR A 117 -6.72 -2.54 -1.31
C THR A 117 -6.45 -3.12 0.06
N THR A 118 -7.04 -2.55 1.11
CA THR A 118 -6.75 -2.89 2.51
C THR A 118 -6.84 -4.39 2.79
N ASN A 119 -7.85 -5.07 2.26
CA ASN A 119 -8.12 -6.49 2.51
C ASN A 119 -7.37 -7.47 1.58
N HIS A 120 -6.69 -6.99 0.53
CA HIS A 120 -5.93 -7.85 -0.40
C HIS A 120 -4.44 -7.52 -0.40
N CYS A 121 -3.96 -6.67 -1.33
CA CYS A 121 -2.53 -6.42 -1.50
C CYS A 121 -1.89 -5.81 -0.26
N ILE A 122 -2.59 -4.88 0.43
CA ILE A 122 -2.13 -4.32 1.70
C ILE A 122 -2.05 -5.42 2.76
N SER A 123 -3.16 -6.10 3.07
CA SER A 123 -3.19 -7.15 4.09
C SER A 123 -2.16 -8.24 3.82
N THR A 124 -2.05 -8.71 2.57
CA THR A 124 -1.09 -9.77 2.21
C THR A 124 0.35 -9.31 2.36
N SER A 125 0.68 -8.09 1.92
CA SER A 125 2.03 -7.54 2.02
C SER A 125 2.43 -7.24 3.47
N VAL A 126 1.53 -6.68 4.27
CA VAL A 126 1.76 -6.41 5.70
C VAL A 126 2.01 -7.70 6.48
N ARG A 127 1.19 -8.74 6.25
CA ARG A 127 1.41 -10.06 6.88
C ARG A 127 2.76 -10.66 6.49
N MET A 128 3.12 -10.57 5.21
CA MET A 128 4.42 -11.05 4.74
C MET A 128 5.56 -10.23 5.35
N ALA A 129 5.45 -8.91 5.39
CA ALA A 129 6.46 -8.04 6.01
C ALA A 129 6.70 -8.40 7.48
N GLY A 130 5.62 -8.54 8.28
CA GLY A 130 5.72 -8.96 9.68
C GLY A 130 6.37 -10.35 9.83
N ASN A 131 6.01 -11.32 8.99
CA ASN A 131 6.60 -12.65 8.98
C ASN A 131 8.09 -12.65 8.56
N LEU A 132 8.52 -11.68 7.75
CA LEU A 132 9.91 -11.47 7.36
C LEU A 132 10.72 -10.67 8.38
N GLY A 133 10.09 -10.22 9.49
CA GLY A 133 10.75 -9.51 10.58
C GLY A 133 10.83 -7.99 10.42
N PHE A 134 10.09 -7.41 9.48
CA PHE A 134 9.99 -5.95 9.37
C PHE A 134 9.04 -5.38 10.42
N GLU A 135 9.38 -4.20 10.94
CA GLU A 135 8.51 -3.39 11.78
C GLU A 135 7.57 -2.57 10.89
N VAL A 136 6.27 -2.85 10.94
CA VAL A 136 5.31 -2.24 10.02
C VAL A 136 4.38 -1.29 10.77
N THR A 137 4.28 -0.06 10.29
CA THR A 137 3.20 0.90 10.60
C THR A 137 2.29 1.00 9.38
N LEU A 138 1.02 0.61 9.55
CA LEU A 138 -0.01 0.72 8.52
C LEU A 138 -0.88 1.94 8.78
N LEU A 139 -0.95 2.88 7.83
CA LEU A 139 -1.83 4.04 7.96
C LEU A 139 -3.22 3.68 7.43
N GLY A 140 -4.15 3.39 8.33
CA GLY A 140 -5.50 2.96 7.96
C GLY A 140 -6.24 4.01 7.13
N ASP A 141 -6.11 5.28 7.49
CA ASP A 141 -6.73 6.42 6.80
C ASP A 141 -6.06 6.80 5.45
N ALA A 142 -4.90 6.21 5.15
CA ALA A 142 -4.21 6.28 3.86
C ALA A 142 -4.29 4.95 3.09
N CYS A 143 -5.22 4.07 3.47
CA CYS A 143 -5.61 2.85 2.76
C CYS A 143 -7.11 2.89 2.47
N ALA A 144 -7.53 2.15 1.45
CA ALA A 144 -8.95 2.03 1.12
C ALA A 144 -9.28 0.68 0.48
N THR A 145 -10.55 0.36 0.40
CA THR A 145 -11.07 -0.84 -0.26
C THR A 145 -12.46 -0.62 -0.85
N PHE A 146 -13.07 -1.70 -1.33
CA PHE A 146 -14.35 -1.73 -2.04
C PHE A 146 -15.28 -2.75 -1.39
N PRO A 147 -16.61 -2.67 -1.65
CA PRO A 147 -17.57 -3.67 -1.16
C PRO A 147 -17.20 -5.07 -1.63
N ARG A 148 -17.61 -6.07 -0.87
CA ARG A 148 -17.40 -7.48 -1.20
C ARG A 148 -18.66 -8.28 -1.04
N ARG A 149 -18.83 -9.27 -1.92
CA ARG A 149 -19.89 -10.25 -1.83
C ARG A 149 -19.32 -11.59 -1.40
N SER A 150 -19.89 -12.17 -0.34
CA SER A 150 -19.49 -13.50 0.13
C SER A 150 -20.08 -14.62 -0.73
N PRO A 151 -19.57 -15.86 -0.62
CA PRO A 151 -20.06 -16.99 -1.40
C PRO A 151 -21.56 -17.30 -1.18
N ASN A 152 -22.13 -16.96 -0.01
CA ASN A 152 -23.56 -17.12 0.28
C ASN A 152 -24.42 -15.96 -0.24
N GLY A 153 -23.82 -14.97 -0.93
CA GLY A 153 -24.49 -13.83 -1.53
C GLY A 153 -24.64 -12.62 -0.63
N THR A 154 -24.19 -12.67 0.64
CA THR A 154 -24.22 -11.50 1.54
C THR A 154 -23.27 -10.42 1.05
N GLU A 155 -23.74 -9.18 0.99
CA GLU A 155 -22.92 -8.03 0.63
C GLU A 155 -22.38 -7.36 1.90
N TYR A 156 -21.08 -7.06 1.87
CA TYR A 156 -20.38 -6.35 2.93
C TYR A 156 -19.93 -5.00 2.39
N SER A 157 -20.22 -3.94 3.15
CA SER A 157 -19.78 -2.60 2.79
C SER A 157 -18.25 -2.50 2.75
N ALA A 158 -17.75 -1.54 1.98
CA ALA A 158 -16.32 -1.24 1.93
C ALA A 158 -15.76 -0.88 3.31
N ASP A 159 -16.52 -0.15 4.13
CA ASP A 159 -16.12 0.19 5.51
C ASP A 159 -15.94 -1.06 6.37
N LEU A 160 -16.91 -1.97 6.36
CA LEU A 160 -16.82 -3.21 7.16
C LEU A 160 -15.62 -4.07 6.72
N ILE A 161 -15.38 -4.19 5.42
CA ILE A 161 -14.22 -4.92 4.88
C ILE A 161 -12.91 -4.25 5.32
N HIS A 162 -12.86 -2.92 5.27
CA HIS A 162 -11.70 -2.13 5.69
C HIS A 162 -11.40 -2.32 7.17
N GLU A 163 -12.36 -2.05 8.03
CA GLU A 163 -12.23 -2.12 9.48
C GLU A 163 -11.85 -3.52 9.96
N THR A 164 -12.49 -4.56 9.41
CA THR A 164 -12.14 -5.94 9.76
C THR A 164 -10.74 -6.33 9.29
N ALA A 165 -10.28 -5.83 8.14
CA ALA A 165 -8.91 -6.06 7.67
C ALA A 165 -7.89 -5.39 8.59
N LEU A 166 -8.10 -4.13 8.99
CA LEU A 166 -7.23 -3.41 9.95
C LEU A 166 -7.20 -4.11 11.31
N ALA A 167 -8.35 -4.51 11.83
CA ALA A 167 -8.45 -5.23 13.11
C ALA A 167 -7.69 -6.56 13.11
N ASN A 168 -7.67 -7.28 11.98
CA ASN A 168 -6.93 -8.54 11.84
C ASN A 168 -5.41 -8.36 11.67
N LEU A 169 -4.94 -7.15 11.38
CA LEU A 169 -3.52 -6.85 11.19
C LEU A 169 -2.90 -6.23 12.44
N HIS A 170 -3.67 -5.39 13.15
CA HIS A 170 -3.18 -4.64 14.29
C HIS A 170 -2.77 -5.55 15.45
N GLY A 171 -1.56 -5.32 15.97
CA GLY A 171 -0.99 -6.05 17.12
C GLY A 171 -0.36 -7.39 16.78
N GLU A 172 -0.69 -8.00 15.64
CA GLU A 172 -0.10 -9.27 15.21
C GLU A 172 0.98 -9.05 14.13
N PHE A 173 0.69 -8.26 13.08
CA PHE A 173 1.58 -8.06 11.93
C PHE A 173 2.08 -6.63 11.79
N CYS A 174 1.39 -5.68 12.38
CA CYS A 174 1.72 -4.27 12.29
C CYS A 174 1.11 -3.46 13.43
N THR A 175 1.55 -2.20 13.56
CA THR A 175 0.81 -1.17 14.28
C THR A 175 -0.06 -0.42 13.28
N VAL A 176 -1.39 -0.43 13.46
CA VAL A 176 -2.28 0.45 12.70
C VAL A 176 -2.29 1.82 13.36
N SER A 177 -2.09 2.85 12.56
CA SER A 177 -2.08 4.26 12.95
C SER A 177 -2.84 5.10 11.93
N ASN A 178 -2.84 6.40 12.08
CA ASN A 178 -3.39 7.35 11.11
C ASN A 178 -2.34 8.39 10.69
N THR A 179 -2.65 9.09 9.61
CA THR A 179 -1.77 10.09 9.00
C THR A 179 -1.40 11.20 9.99
N ASN A 180 -2.37 11.73 10.74
CA ASN A 180 -2.12 12.85 11.66
C ASN A 180 -1.23 12.46 12.85
N ASP A 181 -1.35 11.23 13.34
CA ASP A 181 -0.49 10.73 14.44
C ASP A 181 0.96 10.57 13.98
N LEU A 182 1.17 10.24 12.70
CA LEU A 182 2.50 10.00 12.16
C LEU A 182 3.22 11.28 11.72
N ILE A 183 2.54 12.18 10.99
CA ILE A 183 3.16 13.36 10.37
C ILE A 183 2.66 14.69 10.93
N GLY A 184 1.77 14.66 11.92
CA GLY A 184 1.14 15.84 12.49
C GLY A 184 -0.06 16.36 11.68
N THR A 185 -0.87 17.21 12.32
CA THR A 185 -1.93 17.98 11.65
C THR A 185 -1.34 19.18 10.94
N GLN A 186 -1.75 19.41 9.70
CA GLN A 186 -1.50 20.67 9.01
C GLN A 186 -2.52 21.71 9.40
#